data_2f702420dd40e3bc818bdf4a70725761
#
_entry.id   2f702420dd40e3bc818bdf4a70725761
#
_cell.length_a   1.000
_cell.length_b   1.000
_cell.length_c   1.000
_cell.angle_alpha   90.00
_cell.angle_beta   90.00
_cell.angle_gamma   90.00
#
_symmetry.space_group_name_H-M   'P 1'
#
loop_
_entity.id
_entity.type
_entity.pdbx_description
1 polymer ?
#
loop_
_entity_poly.entity_id
_entity_poly.type
_entity_poly.pdbx_seq_one_letter_code
_entity_poly.pdbx_strand_id
1 'polypeptide(L)'
;ALASSRSVGREVSFGEDDVLSVRDLANYDFSGTDVALFSPGSKVSAEHAPRAAKTGCVVIDNSSHFRMDPDVPLVVPEVNPEDLNWHTKRNIIANPNCSTIQMVVALKPLHDMAKIKRVSVSTYQSTSGAGKAAMDELSIKPAAFL
;
A
#
# COMPACT_ATOMS: atom_id res chain seq x y z
N ALA A 1 10.92 -11.40 4.03
CA ALA A 1 9.46 -11.37 3.83
C ALA A 1 8.75 -11.54 5.18
N LEU A 2 7.61 -10.85 5.37
CA LEU A 2 6.81 -10.88 6.59
C LEU A 2 5.35 -11.19 6.27
N ALA A 3 4.69 -11.96 7.12
CA ALA A 3 3.25 -12.21 7.04
C ALA A 3 2.62 -12.38 8.43
N SER A 4 1.31 -12.13 8.51
CA SER A 4 0.51 -12.43 9.69
C SER A 4 -0.05 -13.85 9.59
N SER A 5 0.48 -14.80 10.31
CA SER A 5 -0.01 -16.16 10.58
C SER A 5 -0.01 -17.18 9.42
N ARG A 6 -0.79 -17.03 8.35
CA ARG A 6 -1.06 -18.11 7.38
C ARG A 6 0.12 -18.52 6.48
N SER A 7 1.05 -17.62 6.25
CA SER A 7 2.19 -17.85 5.33
C SER A 7 3.53 -17.95 6.05
N VAL A 8 3.54 -17.86 7.37
CA VAL A 8 4.78 -17.99 8.18
C VAL A 8 5.44 -19.34 7.93
N GLY A 9 6.76 -19.33 7.72
CA GLY A 9 7.56 -20.51 7.41
C GLY A 9 7.54 -20.95 5.95
N ARG A 10 6.75 -20.28 5.07
CA ARG A 10 6.83 -20.51 3.63
C ARG A 10 8.06 -19.84 3.05
N GLU A 11 8.52 -20.38 1.93
CA GLU A 11 9.54 -19.77 1.10
C GLU A 11 8.89 -19.00 -0.05
N VAL A 12 9.43 -17.84 -0.37
CA VAL A 12 9.00 -17.00 -1.50
C VAL A 12 10.23 -16.61 -2.32
N SER A 13 10.11 -16.67 -3.64
CA SER A 13 11.17 -16.23 -4.55
C SER A 13 11.44 -14.73 -4.38
N PHE A 14 12.69 -14.35 -4.45
CA PHE A 14 13.14 -12.95 -4.44
C PHE A 14 14.21 -12.79 -5.52
N GLY A 15 13.88 -12.08 -6.59
CA GLY A 15 14.72 -12.06 -7.79
C GLY A 15 14.67 -13.39 -8.55
N GLU A 16 15.75 -13.69 -9.27
CA GLU A 16 15.86 -14.91 -10.09
C GLU A 16 16.41 -16.09 -9.28
N ASP A 17 17.35 -15.83 -8.34
CA ASP A 17 18.14 -16.87 -7.69
C ASP A 17 17.93 -16.97 -6.18
N ASP A 18 17.28 -15.96 -5.56
CA ASP A 18 17.14 -15.89 -4.12
C ASP A 18 15.78 -16.39 -3.64
N VAL A 19 15.77 -16.95 -2.43
CA VAL A 19 14.58 -17.39 -1.71
C VAL A 19 14.55 -16.79 -0.32
N LEU A 20 13.43 -16.16 0.05
CA LEU A 20 13.21 -15.60 1.36
C LEU A 20 12.24 -16.47 2.17
N SER A 21 12.63 -16.80 3.39
CA SER A 21 11.70 -17.39 4.35
C SER A 21 10.76 -16.33 4.93
N VAL A 22 9.47 -16.62 4.93
CA VAL A 22 8.44 -15.73 5.49
C VAL A 22 8.47 -15.83 7.01
N ARG A 23 8.74 -14.69 7.68
CA ARG A 23 8.76 -14.58 9.14
C ARG A 23 7.43 -14.06 9.68
N ASP A 24 7.18 -14.32 10.96
CA ASP A 24 6.01 -13.81 11.66
C ASP A 24 6.12 -12.30 11.91
N LEU A 25 5.18 -11.56 11.34
CA LEU A 25 5.09 -10.11 11.49
C LEU A 25 4.86 -9.69 12.95
N ALA A 26 4.10 -10.46 13.72
CA ALA A 26 3.74 -10.11 15.09
C ALA A 26 4.98 -10.01 16.00
N ASN A 27 5.95 -10.91 15.79
CA ASN A 27 7.16 -11.03 16.61
C ASN A 27 8.41 -10.46 15.91
N TYR A 28 8.27 -9.87 14.72
CA TYR A 28 9.42 -9.36 13.99
C TYR A 28 9.98 -8.08 14.63
N ASP A 29 11.29 -8.07 14.89
CA ASP A 29 12.01 -6.88 15.31
C ASP A 29 12.45 -6.08 14.07
N PHE A 30 11.98 -4.84 13.97
CA PHE A 30 12.30 -3.93 12.87
C PHE A 30 13.61 -3.15 13.09
N SER A 31 14.28 -3.32 14.23
CA SER A 31 15.57 -2.68 14.51
C SER A 31 16.59 -3.03 13.42
N GLY A 32 17.25 -2.00 12.86
CA GLY A 32 18.19 -2.18 11.75
C GLY A 32 17.53 -2.39 10.37
N THR A 33 16.21 -2.22 10.27
CA THR A 33 15.51 -2.19 8.98
C THR A 33 15.35 -0.74 8.53
N ASP A 34 15.95 -0.37 7.40
CA ASP A 34 15.89 1.00 6.90
C ASP A 34 14.52 1.32 6.28
N VAL A 35 14.00 0.41 5.45
CA VAL A 35 12.74 0.60 4.71
C VAL A 35 11.89 -0.67 4.75
N ALA A 36 10.58 -0.50 4.93
CA ALA A 36 9.61 -1.59 4.88
C ALA A 36 8.45 -1.27 3.92
N LEU A 37 8.20 -2.16 2.96
CA LEU A 37 7.07 -2.07 2.04
C LEU A 37 5.88 -2.82 2.63
N PHE A 38 4.78 -2.10 2.89
CA PHE A 38 3.57 -2.64 3.49
C PHE A 38 2.43 -2.75 2.48
N SER A 39 1.89 -3.94 2.32
CA SER A 39 0.67 -4.19 1.54
C SER A 39 -0.23 -5.26 2.18
N PRO A 40 -0.36 -5.30 3.53
CA PRO A 40 -1.09 -6.37 4.20
C PRO A 40 -2.58 -6.06 4.40
N GLY A 41 -3.06 -4.91 3.90
CA GLY A 41 -4.39 -4.38 4.16
C GLY A 41 -4.44 -3.46 5.40
N SER A 42 -5.48 -2.61 5.45
CA SER A 42 -5.59 -1.48 6.40
C SER A 42 -5.47 -1.88 7.86
N LYS A 43 -6.09 -2.99 8.28
CA LYS A 43 -6.10 -3.42 9.67
C LYS A 43 -4.69 -3.79 10.17
N VAL A 44 -3.95 -4.53 9.36
CA VAL A 44 -2.58 -4.95 9.70
C VAL A 44 -1.61 -3.77 9.62
N SER A 45 -1.76 -2.87 8.63
CA SER A 45 -0.96 -1.66 8.55
C SER A 45 -1.19 -0.74 9.75
N ALA A 46 -2.44 -0.57 10.20
CA ALA A 46 -2.76 0.24 11.38
C ALA A 46 -1.99 -0.19 12.62
N GLU A 47 -1.86 -1.51 12.81
CA GLU A 47 -1.21 -2.10 13.97
C GLU A 47 0.33 -2.08 13.85
N HIS A 48 0.85 -2.49 12.70
CA HIS A 48 2.28 -2.81 12.57
C HIS A 48 3.13 -1.70 11.94
N ALA A 49 2.56 -0.83 11.09
CA ALA A 49 3.34 0.24 10.48
C ALA A 49 3.88 1.25 11.52
N PRO A 50 3.10 1.70 12.54
CA PRO A 50 3.64 2.55 13.60
C PRO A 50 4.70 1.84 14.45
N ARG A 51 4.61 0.53 14.60
CA ARG A 51 5.62 -0.26 15.32
C ARG A 51 6.96 -0.27 14.57
N ALA A 52 6.94 -0.50 13.27
CA ALA A 52 8.13 -0.41 12.43
C ALA A 52 8.70 1.01 12.42
N ALA A 53 7.85 2.01 12.23
CA ALA A 53 8.26 3.41 12.19
C ALA A 53 8.97 3.89 13.48
N LYS A 54 8.56 3.39 14.64
CA LYS A 54 9.18 3.70 15.94
C LYS A 54 10.63 3.21 16.08
N THR A 55 11.06 2.22 15.32
CA THR A 55 12.46 1.75 15.30
C THR A 55 13.37 2.54 14.37
N GLY A 56 12.85 3.58 13.71
CA GLY A 56 13.56 4.36 12.70
C GLY A 56 13.35 3.86 11.25
N CYS A 57 12.65 2.74 11.08
CA CYS A 57 12.30 2.21 9.76
C CYS A 57 11.32 3.15 9.02
N VAL A 58 11.60 3.48 7.77
CA VAL A 58 10.66 4.19 6.91
C VAL A 58 9.68 3.20 6.31
N VAL A 59 8.39 3.37 6.61
CA VAL A 59 7.32 2.51 6.09
C VAL A 59 6.68 3.13 4.86
N ILE A 60 6.65 2.40 3.76
CA ILE A 60 5.87 2.75 2.55
C ILE A 60 4.62 1.86 2.55
N ASP A 61 3.46 2.46 2.85
CA ASP A 61 2.20 1.73 3.03
C ASP A 61 1.28 1.84 1.83
N ASN A 62 1.01 0.72 1.20
CA ASN A 62 0.06 0.60 0.08
C ASN A 62 -1.38 0.34 0.54
N SER A 63 -1.65 0.26 1.85
CA SER A 63 -3.02 0.15 2.36
C SER A 63 -3.77 1.49 2.32
N SER A 64 -5.06 1.46 2.60
CA SER A 64 -5.85 2.70 2.66
C SER A 64 -5.81 3.39 4.03
N HIS A 65 -5.15 2.80 5.03
CA HIS A 65 -5.28 3.25 6.42
C HIS A 65 -4.78 4.67 6.65
N PHE A 66 -3.59 4.98 6.15
CA PHE A 66 -2.93 6.27 6.40
C PHE A 66 -3.19 7.34 5.34
N ARG A 67 -3.94 7.05 4.28
CA ARG A 67 -4.15 7.98 3.15
C ARG A 67 -4.81 9.30 3.54
N MET A 68 -5.62 9.31 4.60
CA MET A 68 -6.31 10.52 5.08
C MET A 68 -5.72 11.05 6.39
N ASP A 69 -4.60 10.52 6.84
CA ASP A 69 -3.90 11.00 8.03
C ASP A 69 -3.11 12.28 7.68
N PRO A 70 -3.39 13.43 8.33
CA PRO A 70 -2.74 14.71 7.98
C PRO A 70 -1.23 14.75 8.29
N ASP A 71 -0.74 13.82 9.11
CA ASP A 71 0.68 13.72 9.47
C ASP A 71 1.45 12.68 8.64
N VAL A 72 0.77 12.03 7.68
CA VAL A 72 1.37 11.05 6.78
C VAL A 72 1.27 11.57 5.34
N PRO A 73 2.39 11.79 4.64
CA PRO A 73 2.34 12.25 3.26
C PRO A 73 1.76 11.15 2.34
N LEU A 74 0.82 11.56 1.49
CA LEU A 74 0.25 10.74 0.43
C LEU A 74 0.97 11.08 -0.88
N VAL A 75 1.83 10.20 -1.37
CA VAL A 75 2.81 10.54 -2.41
C VAL A 75 2.64 9.72 -3.68
N VAL A 76 2.71 10.43 -4.80
CA VAL A 76 3.00 9.89 -6.13
C VAL A 76 4.25 10.60 -6.63
N PRO A 77 5.41 9.94 -6.75
CA PRO A 77 6.70 10.60 -7.02
C PRO A 77 6.71 11.49 -8.27
N GLU A 78 5.94 11.11 -9.29
CA GLU A 78 5.81 11.88 -10.55
C GLU A 78 4.90 13.11 -10.43
N VAL A 79 4.22 13.27 -9.29
CA VAL A 79 3.21 14.33 -9.09
C VAL A 79 3.59 15.29 -7.99
N ASN A 80 3.99 14.77 -6.84
CA ASN A 80 4.29 15.54 -5.62
C ASN A 80 5.49 14.99 -4.83
N PRO A 81 6.68 14.82 -5.45
CA PRO A 81 7.85 14.26 -4.79
C PRO A 81 8.31 15.08 -3.57
N GLU A 82 8.05 16.39 -3.56
CA GLU A 82 8.38 17.31 -2.46
C GLU A 82 7.70 16.93 -1.14
N ASP A 83 6.52 16.31 -1.19
CA ASP A 83 5.78 15.89 0.00
C ASP A 83 6.49 14.74 0.75
N LEU A 84 7.42 14.04 0.10
CA LEU A 84 8.28 13.05 0.77
C LEU A 84 9.04 13.63 1.96
N ASN A 85 9.39 14.92 1.96
CA ASN A 85 10.09 15.56 3.06
C ASN A 85 9.30 15.53 4.38
N TRP A 86 7.98 15.33 4.32
CA TRP A 86 7.11 15.29 5.50
C TRP A 86 7.05 13.91 6.17
N HIS A 87 7.63 12.88 5.55
CA HIS A 87 7.63 11.53 6.12
C HIS A 87 8.24 11.46 7.53
N THR A 88 9.17 12.37 7.85
CA THR A 88 9.89 12.40 9.12
C THR A 88 8.99 12.61 10.34
N LYS A 89 7.76 13.10 10.15
CA LYS A 89 6.79 13.24 11.24
C LYS A 89 6.41 11.88 11.84
N ARG A 90 6.22 10.88 11.00
CA ARG A 90 5.75 9.55 11.43
C ARG A 90 6.58 8.39 10.89
N ASN A 91 7.59 8.65 10.08
CA ASN A 91 8.33 7.64 9.30
C ASN A 91 7.41 6.71 8.49
N ILE A 92 6.25 7.23 8.06
CA ILE A 92 5.30 6.52 7.22
C ILE A 92 5.01 7.38 5.99
N ILE A 93 4.97 6.74 4.83
CA ILE A 93 4.57 7.31 3.55
C ILE A 93 3.38 6.49 3.05
N ALA A 94 2.26 7.14 2.75
CA ALA A 94 1.10 6.48 2.19
C ALA A 94 1.16 6.49 0.66
N ASN A 95 0.84 5.34 0.06
CA ASN A 95 0.70 5.16 -1.37
C ASN A 95 -0.78 5.23 -1.75
N PRO A 96 -1.19 6.05 -2.76
CA PRO A 96 -2.59 6.17 -3.14
C PRO A 96 -3.18 4.89 -3.73
N ASN A 97 -4.47 4.93 -4.03
CA ASN A 97 -5.14 3.84 -4.77
C ASN A 97 -4.56 3.71 -6.17
N CYS A 98 -4.46 2.47 -6.67
CA CYS A 98 -3.85 2.15 -7.97
C CYS A 98 -4.48 2.93 -9.15
N SER A 99 -5.82 3.05 -9.20
CA SER A 99 -6.50 3.84 -10.24
C SER A 99 -6.19 5.34 -10.10
N THR A 100 -6.07 5.84 -8.87
CA THR A 100 -5.72 7.22 -8.59
C THR A 100 -4.31 7.55 -9.07
N ILE A 101 -3.34 6.69 -8.78
CA ILE A 101 -1.94 6.90 -9.23
C ILE A 101 -1.87 7.07 -10.74
N GLN A 102 -2.44 6.13 -11.50
CA GLN A 102 -2.46 6.18 -12.96
C GLN A 102 -3.11 7.47 -13.49
N MET A 103 -4.23 7.85 -12.90
CA MET A 103 -4.98 9.04 -13.28
C MET A 103 -4.17 10.32 -13.03
N VAL A 104 -3.61 10.49 -11.84
CA VAL A 104 -2.93 11.74 -11.48
C VAL A 104 -1.61 11.92 -12.22
N VAL A 105 -0.89 10.83 -12.52
CA VAL A 105 0.31 10.87 -13.37
C VAL A 105 -0.04 11.37 -14.78
N ALA A 106 -1.13 10.87 -15.37
CA ALA A 106 -1.59 11.33 -16.68
C ALA A 106 -2.12 12.78 -16.67
N LEU A 107 -2.78 13.18 -15.57
CA LEU A 107 -3.39 14.51 -15.46
C LEU A 107 -2.39 15.60 -15.04
N LYS A 108 -1.28 15.25 -14.38
CA LYS A 108 -0.31 16.23 -13.87
C LYS A 108 0.19 17.20 -14.94
N PRO A 109 0.73 16.75 -16.09
CA PRO A 109 1.19 17.67 -17.12
C PRO A 109 0.08 18.54 -17.70
N LEU A 110 -1.14 18.01 -17.84
CA LEU A 110 -2.30 18.79 -18.29
C LEU A 110 -2.71 19.84 -17.25
N HIS A 111 -2.66 19.49 -15.97
CA HIS A 111 -2.95 20.43 -14.90
C HIS A 111 -1.93 21.57 -14.84
N ASP A 112 -0.65 21.27 -15.04
CA ASP A 112 0.41 22.27 -15.03
C ASP A 112 0.24 23.29 -16.18
N MET A 113 -0.18 22.80 -17.35
CA MET A 113 -0.40 23.64 -18.52
C MET A 113 -1.70 24.47 -18.44
N ALA A 114 -2.79 23.88 -17.98
CA ALA A 114 -4.14 24.43 -18.17
C ALA A 114 -5.00 24.49 -16.90
N LYS A 115 -4.47 24.14 -15.74
CA LYS A 115 -5.18 24.18 -14.43
C LYS A 115 -6.54 23.52 -14.46
N ILE A 116 -6.56 22.19 -14.42
CA ILE A 116 -7.78 21.39 -14.35
C ILE A 116 -8.63 21.85 -13.17
N LYS A 117 -9.91 22.17 -13.43
CA LYS A 117 -10.86 22.62 -12.42
C LYS A 117 -11.80 21.53 -11.93
N ARG A 118 -12.01 20.51 -12.77
CA ARG A 118 -12.93 19.43 -12.45
C ARG A 118 -12.50 18.16 -13.18
N VAL A 119 -12.57 17.03 -12.48
CA VAL A 119 -12.43 15.69 -13.06
C VAL A 119 -13.74 14.94 -12.82
N SER A 120 -14.28 14.33 -13.87
CA SER A 120 -15.38 13.38 -13.79
C SER A 120 -14.85 12.04 -14.27
N VAL A 121 -14.91 11.02 -13.42
CA VAL A 121 -14.28 9.74 -13.68
C VAL A 121 -15.23 8.58 -13.34
N SER A 122 -15.23 7.56 -14.18
CA SER A 122 -15.83 6.25 -13.89
C SER A 122 -14.74 5.20 -13.98
N THR A 123 -14.68 4.32 -13.00
CA THR A 123 -13.65 3.28 -12.92
C THR A 123 -14.26 1.89 -12.87
N TYR A 124 -13.56 0.95 -13.50
CA TYR A 124 -13.85 -0.49 -13.41
C TYR A 124 -12.62 -1.16 -12.82
N GLN A 125 -12.79 -1.83 -11.70
CA GLN A 125 -11.70 -2.51 -11.01
C GLN A 125 -11.95 -4.01 -10.97
N SER A 126 -10.89 -4.78 -11.22
CA SER A 126 -10.91 -6.22 -11.01
C SER A 126 -11.22 -6.55 -9.55
N THR A 127 -12.08 -7.54 -9.32
CA THR A 127 -12.46 -8.02 -7.99
C THR A 127 -11.24 -8.49 -7.18
N SER A 128 -10.22 -9.02 -7.86
CA SER A 128 -8.95 -9.41 -7.22
C SER A 128 -8.21 -8.24 -6.57
N GLY A 129 -8.38 -7.01 -7.08
CA GLY A 129 -7.82 -5.80 -6.49
C GLY A 129 -8.41 -5.44 -5.13
N ALA A 130 -9.61 -5.95 -4.79
CA ALA A 130 -10.24 -5.80 -3.47
C ALA A 130 -9.85 -6.94 -2.50
N GLY A 131 -9.06 -7.91 -2.96
CA GLY A 131 -8.51 -8.99 -2.16
C GLY A 131 -9.34 -10.28 -2.15
N LYS A 132 -8.84 -11.28 -1.42
CA LYS A 132 -9.41 -12.64 -1.42
C LYS A 132 -10.88 -12.69 -1.03
N ALA A 133 -11.29 -11.92 -0.02
CA ALA A 133 -12.68 -11.93 0.44
C ALA A 133 -13.67 -11.50 -0.66
N ALA A 134 -13.31 -10.51 -1.47
CA ALA A 134 -14.13 -10.07 -2.58
C ALA A 134 -14.18 -11.10 -3.72
N MET A 135 -13.07 -11.79 -3.99
CA MET A 135 -13.06 -12.89 -4.96
C MET A 135 -13.91 -14.08 -4.49
N ASP A 136 -13.83 -14.43 -3.21
CA ASP A 136 -14.66 -15.49 -2.61
C ASP A 136 -16.15 -15.09 -2.69
N GLU A 137 -16.50 -13.85 -2.38
CA GLU A 137 -17.86 -13.33 -2.49
C GLU A 137 -18.38 -13.40 -3.94
N LEU A 138 -17.56 -13.00 -4.92
CA LEU A 138 -17.93 -13.08 -6.33
C LEU A 138 -18.17 -14.52 -6.78
N SER A 139 -17.41 -15.48 -6.30
CA SER A 139 -17.57 -16.90 -6.66
C SER A 139 -18.81 -17.53 -6.03
N ILE A 140 -19.25 -17.06 -4.87
CA ILE A 140 -20.39 -17.62 -4.14
C ILE A 140 -21.72 -17.01 -4.65
N LYS A 141 -21.79 -15.70 -4.86
CA LYS A 141 -23.03 -15.02 -5.25
C LYS A 141 -23.62 -15.46 -6.60
N PRO A 142 -22.86 -15.67 -7.68
CA PRO A 142 -23.42 -16.20 -8.93
C PRO A 142 -24.03 -17.60 -8.77
N ALA A 143 -23.44 -18.45 -7.93
CA ALA A 143 -23.95 -19.79 -7.68
C ALA A 143 -25.29 -19.81 -6.89
N ALA A 144 -25.63 -18.73 -6.20
CA ALA A 144 -26.89 -18.58 -5.47
C ALA A 144 -28.06 -18.08 -6.35
N PHE A 145 -27.79 -17.66 -7.60
CA PHE A 145 -28.77 -17.19 -8.56
C PHE A 145 -29.03 -18.18 -9.72
N LEU A 146 -28.33 -19.33 -9.73
CA LEU A 146 -28.52 -20.45 -10.64
C LEU A 146 -29.18 -21.62 -9.93
#